data_1bb7313bf4a61b104279d8a49a181047
#
_entry.id   1bb7313bf4a61b104279d8a49a181047
#
_cell.length_a   1.000
_cell.length_b   1.000
_cell.length_c   1.000
_cell.angle_alpha   90.00
_cell.angle_beta   90.00
_cell.angle_gamma   90.00
#
_symmetry.space_group_name_H-M   'P 1'
#
loop_
_entity.id
_entity.type
_entity.pdbx_description
1 polymer ?
#
loop_
_entity_poly.entity_id
_entity_poly.type
_entity_poly.pdbx_seq_one_letter_code
_entity_poly.pdbx_strand_id
1 'polypeptide(L)'
;MTILLRVLFIVASAALLAALLLLAGLLYEWIGGGVDRRKLMKPGRLVGIGEGRQLYMVERGPRGRGPAVIFESGFGATSLNWLHIQTALAERVHTVAYDRCGLGWSSACTSERTPRHVARELRELLRAAGIEPPWVLVGHSFGGLVMQRFALECAEEMAALILIDPMRPVEWPPFNAGADGRVRRAQRLTRVGGVFARVGITRLAARSHFCRSARFSGFLIRLAGRQGEFLAQRLDTEIGKMPAEVRPSIAAHWSAPRFYRGLLAHLEAVEATALEMHEAEAIGDVPVTVLTPASAAPPANMDQYGPRGRHMIAERSLHWIHLDEPELVVQTILNAVAQAVAEDRRAQPMVAAVD
;
A
#
# COMPACT_ATOMS: atom_id res chain seq x y z
N MET A 1 52.81 -9.56 -29.96
CA MET A 1 51.52 -8.89 -29.72
C MET A 1 51.80 -7.63 -28.92
N THR A 2 51.60 -6.44 -29.47
CA THR A 2 51.89 -5.15 -28.84
C THR A 2 51.03 -4.97 -27.57
N ILE A 3 51.55 -4.19 -26.59
CA ILE A 3 50.85 -3.88 -25.34
C ILE A 3 49.43 -3.38 -25.63
N LEU A 4 49.27 -2.55 -26.67
CA LEU A 4 47.96 -2.05 -27.12
C LEU A 4 46.97 -3.15 -27.46
N LEU A 5 47.39 -4.20 -28.20
CA LEU A 5 46.52 -5.34 -28.55
C LEU A 5 46.07 -6.15 -27.30
N ARG A 6 46.93 -6.26 -26.29
CA ARG A 6 46.61 -6.92 -25.01
C ARG A 6 45.58 -6.09 -24.22
N VAL A 7 45.76 -4.77 -24.14
CA VAL A 7 44.81 -3.87 -23.47
C VAL A 7 43.45 -3.90 -24.17
N LEU A 8 43.40 -3.79 -25.51
CA LEU A 8 42.19 -3.90 -26.28
C LEU A 8 41.46 -5.24 -26.05
N PHE A 9 42.19 -6.35 -26.03
CA PHE A 9 41.66 -7.67 -25.77
C PHE A 9 41.04 -7.77 -24.33
N ILE A 10 41.73 -7.24 -23.32
CA ILE A 10 41.24 -7.23 -21.94
C ILE A 10 39.93 -6.40 -21.85
N VAL A 11 39.94 -5.19 -22.44
CA VAL A 11 38.75 -4.31 -22.43
C VAL A 11 37.59 -4.95 -23.17
N ALA A 12 37.80 -5.54 -24.34
CA ALA A 12 36.77 -6.25 -25.10
C ALA A 12 36.20 -7.45 -24.33
N SER A 13 37.09 -8.24 -23.70
CA SER A 13 36.66 -9.39 -22.88
C SER A 13 35.85 -8.95 -21.65
N ALA A 14 36.25 -7.87 -20.98
CA ALA A 14 35.52 -7.31 -19.85
C ALA A 14 34.13 -6.77 -20.29
N ALA A 15 34.09 -6.08 -21.44
CA ALA A 15 32.84 -5.58 -22.01
C ALA A 15 31.88 -6.74 -22.41
N LEU A 16 32.42 -7.78 -23.03
CA LEU A 16 31.65 -8.98 -23.38
C LEU A 16 31.08 -9.67 -22.11
N LEU A 17 31.91 -9.86 -21.08
CA LEU A 17 31.49 -10.44 -19.81
C LEU A 17 30.39 -9.60 -19.18
N ALA A 18 30.53 -8.27 -19.13
CA ALA A 18 29.53 -7.37 -18.61
C ALA A 18 28.20 -7.47 -19.39
N ALA A 19 28.26 -7.54 -20.72
CA ALA A 19 27.07 -7.73 -21.56
C ALA A 19 26.38 -9.08 -21.31
N LEU A 20 27.15 -10.17 -21.15
CA LEU A 20 26.60 -11.50 -20.83
C LEU A 20 25.95 -11.53 -19.46
N LEU A 21 26.56 -10.90 -18.45
CA LEU A 21 25.98 -10.80 -17.10
C LEU A 21 24.68 -9.97 -17.11
N LEU A 22 24.65 -8.88 -17.87
CA LEU A 22 23.46 -8.06 -18.04
C LEU A 22 22.33 -8.86 -18.69
N LEU A 23 22.63 -9.57 -19.79
CA LEU A 23 21.64 -10.43 -20.47
C LEU A 23 21.13 -11.55 -19.56
N ALA A 24 22.01 -12.20 -18.83
CA ALA A 24 21.64 -13.22 -17.85
C ALA A 24 20.72 -12.66 -16.76
N GLY A 25 21.00 -11.45 -16.28
CA GLY A 25 20.14 -10.76 -15.31
C GLY A 25 18.76 -10.43 -15.86
N LEU A 26 18.68 -9.89 -17.08
CA LEU A 26 17.41 -9.62 -17.77
C LEU A 26 16.57 -10.89 -17.97
N LEU A 27 17.21 -11.99 -18.41
CA LEU A 27 16.54 -13.29 -18.58
C LEU A 27 16.07 -13.84 -17.23
N TYR A 28 16.89 -13.75 -16.19
CA TYR A 28 16.54 -14.17 -14.83
C TYR A 28 15.32 -13.42 -14.31
N GLU A 29 15.25 -12.13 -14.52
CA GLU A 29 14.07 -11.32 -14.12
C GLU A 29 12.85 -11.70 -14.94
N TRP A 30 12.97 -11.83 -16.25
CA TRP A 30 11.87 -12.19 -17.14
C TRP A 30 11.26 -13.56 -16.80
N ILE A 31 12.13 -14.59 -16.63
CA ILE A 31 11.71 -15.93 -16.22
C ILE A 31 11.12 -15.91 -14.81
N GLY A 32 11.83 -15.29 -13.86
CA GLY A 32 11.42 -15.19 -12.47
C GLY A 32 10.05 -14.51 -12.31
N GLY A 33 9.82 -13.41 -13.00
CA GLY A 33 8.53 -12.74 -13.02
C GLY A 33 7.41 -13.56 -13.62
N GLY A 34 7.72 -14.40 -14.64
CA GLY A 34 6.78 -15.37 -15.18
C GLY A 34 6.39 -16.48 -14.20
N VAL A 35 7.38 -17.00 -13.47
CA VAL A 35 7.17 -18.02 -12.42
C VAL A 35 6.34 -17.45 -11.27
N ASP A 36 6.66 -16.25 -10.80
CA ASP A 36 5.94 -15.62 -9.70
C ASP A 36 4.46 -15.40 -10.06
N ARG A 37 4.17 -14.91 -11.26
CA ARG A 37 2.79 -14.76 -11.74
C ARG A 37 1.98 -16.05 -11.73
N ARG A 38 2.63 -17.21 -11.88
CA ARG A 38 1.96 -18.52 -11.91
C ARG A 38 1.85 -19.19 -10.55
N LYS A 39 2.88 -19.04 -9.69
CA LYS A 39 3.05 -19.81 -8.45
C LYS A 39 2.65 -19.08 -7.18
N LEU A 40 2.67 -17.75 -7.19
CA LEU A 40 2.36 -16.99 -5.97
C LEU A 40 0.87 -16.97 -5.70
N MET A 41 0.55 -16.90 -4.41
CA MET A 41 -0.82 -16.82 -3.93
C MET A 41 -1.53 -15.59 -4.46
N LYS A 42 -2.69 -15.80 -5.05
CA LYS A 42 -3.59 -14.78 -5.56
C LYS A 42 -4.98 -14.99 -4.96
N PRO A 43 -5.20 -14.53 -3.71
CA PRO A 43 -6.47 -14.78 -3.03
C PRO A 43 -7.65 -13.99 -3.60
N GLY A 44 -7.42 -13.15 -4.60
CA GLY A 44 -8.41 -12.25 -5.19
C GLY A 44 -8.55 -12.39 -6.70
N ARG A 45 -9.17 -11.39 -7.32
CA ARG A 45 -9.47 -11.33 -8.76
C ARG A 45 -9.18 -9.95 -9.36
N LEU A 46 -9.03 -9.87 -10.66
CA LEU A 46 -8.97 -8.62 -11.41
C LEU A 46 -10.39 -8.16 -11.76
N VAL A 47 -10.63 -6.85 -11.61
CA VAL A 47 -11.89 -6.19 -11.95
C VAL A 47 -11.57 -5.06 -12.92
N GLY A 48 -12.27 -5.00 -14.04
CA GLY A 48 -12.16 -3.93 -15.03
C GLY A 48 -12.79 -2.63 -14.51
N ILE A 49 -12.05 -1.53 -14.58
CA ILE A 49 -12.51 -0.19 -14.16
C ILE A 49 -12.61 0.79 -15.35
N GLY A 50 -12.75 0.26 -16.56
CA GLY A 50 -12.80 1.06 -17.78
C GLY A 50 -11.42 1.34 -18.41
N GLU A 51 -11.42 1.79 -19.66
CA GLU A 51 -10.23 2.17 -20.43
C GLU A 51 -9.13 1.08 -20.49
N GLY A 52 -9.52 -0.20 -20.45
CA GLY A 52 -8.60 -1.33 -20.42
C GLY A 52 -7.84 -1.49 -19.11
N ARG A 53 -8.15 -0.69 -18.09
CA ARG A 53 -7.54 -0.77 -16.75
C ARG A 53 -8.23 -1.84 -15.91
N GLN A 54 -7.44 -2.56 -15.13
CA GLN A 54 -7.92 -3.57 -14.20
C GLN A 54 -7.24 -3.39 -12.84
N LEU A 55 -8.02 -3.41 -11.77
CA LEU A 55 -7.51 -3.44 -10.42
C LEU A 55 -7.72 -4.83 -9.81
N TYR A 56 -6.70 -5.27 -9.10
CA TYR A 56 -6.76 -6.52 -8.34
C TYR A 56 -7.39 -6.26 -6.98
N MET A 57 -8.36 -7.07 -6.61
CA MET A 57 -9.02 -6.99 -5.31
C MET A 57 -9.12 -8.35 -4.63
N VAL A 58 -9.04 -8.33 -3.31
CA VAL A 58 -9.27 -9.46 -2.41
C VAL A 58 -10.55 -9.19 -1.63
N GLU A 59 -11.50 -10.08 -1.77
CA GLU A 59 -12.80 -9.98 -1.12
C GLU A 59 -12.97 -11.15 -0.16
N ARG A 60 -13.46 -10.90 1.06
CA ARG A 60 -13.71 -11.91 2.09
C ARG A 60 -14.95 -11.58 2.89
N GLY A 61 -15.57 -12.61 3.43
CA GLY A 61 -16.76 -12.52 4.29
C GLY A 61 -18.08 -12.42 3.54
N PRO A 62 -19.20 -12.52 4.27
CA PRO A 62 -20.54 -12.56 3.70
C PRO A 62 -21.01 -11.19 3.24
N ARG A 63 -21.48 -11.08 2.00
CA ARG A 63 -22.17 -9.89 1.48
C ARG A 63 -23.55 -9.72 2.13
N GLY A 64 -24.02 -8.48 2.24
CA GLY A 64 -25.40 -8.16 2.65
C GLY A 64 -25.68 -8.24 4.16
N ARG A 65 -24.67 -8.34 5.00
CA ARG A 65 -24.81 -8.31 6.48
C ARG A 65 -24.41 -6.96 7.10
N GLY A 66 -24.62 -5.87 6.39
CA GLY A 66 -24.23 -4.51 6.79
C GLY A 66 -23.22 -3.90 5.83
N PRO A 67 -22.60 -2.76 6.17
CA PRO A 67 -21.67 -2.06 5.31
C PRO A 67 -20.43 -2.91 5.02
N ALA A 68 -19.96 -2.86 3.78
CA ALA A 68 -18.66 -3.45 3.43
C ALA A 68 -17.52 -2.62 3.99
N VAL A 69 -16.46 -3.28 4.47
CA VAL A 69 -15.23 -2.64 4.96
C VAL A 69 -14.21 -2.60 3.83
N ILE A 70 -13.76 -1.41 3.46
CA ILE A 70 -12.84 -1.18 2.34
C ILE A 70 -11.48 -0.76 2.87
N PHE A 71 -10.43 -1.49 2.51
CA PHE A 71 -9.07 -1.24 2.98
C PHE A 71 -8.21 -0.57 1.92
N GLU A 72 -7.52 0.49 2.33
CA GLU A 72 -6.52 1.19 1.54
C GLU A 72 -5.15 1.17 2.22
N SER A 73 -4.14 0.76 1.49
CA SER A 73 -2.79 0.54 2.00
C SER A 73 -1.90 1.79 1.95
N GLY A 74 -0.80 1.79 2.71
CA GLY A 74 0.24 2.81 2.66
C GLY A 74 1.05 2.82 1.35
N PHE A 75 2.12 3.62 1.28
CA PHE A 75 3.03 3.67 0.14
C PHE A 75 3.63 2.29 -0.17
N GLY A 76 3.55 1.86 -1.43
CA GLY A 76 4.15 0.61 -1.89
C GLY A 76 3.54 -0.68 -1.33
N ALA A 77 2.57 -0.58 -0.44
CA ALA A 77 1.85 -1.72 0.11
C ALA A 77 0.73 -2.20 -0.83
N THR A 78 0.23 -3.40 -0.59
CA THR A 78 -0.79 -4.08 -1.42
C THR A 78 -1.93 -4.61 -0.55
N SER A 79 -2.95 -5.15 -1.19
CA SER A 79 -4.07 -5.87 -0.53
C SER A 79 -3.60 -6.94 0.45
N LEU A 80 -2.44 -7.55 0.21
CA LEU A 80 -1.90 -8.59 1.09
C LEU A 80 -1.54 -8.10 2.50
N ASN A 81 -1.32 -6.80 2.67
CA ASN A 81 -1.07 -6.20 3.98
C ASN A 81 -2.28 -6.31 4.93
N TRP A 82 -3.47 -6.47 4.36
CA TRP A 82 -4.72 -6.56 5.11
C TRP A 82 -5.23 -7.99 5.29
N LEU A 83 -4.58 -8.98 4.69
CA LEU A 83 -5.11 -10.35 4.61
C LEU A 83 -5.39 -10.96 6.00
N HIS A 84 -4.55 -10.69 7.00
CA HIS A 84 -4.76 -11.17 8.37
C HIS A 84 -5.95 -10.49 9.06
N ILE A 85 -6.14 -9.18 8.86
CA ILE A 85 -7.33 -8.44 9.35
C ILE A 85 -8.59 -8.95 8.64
N GLN A 86 -8.54 -9.11 7.30
CA GLN A 86 -9.65 -9.67 6.54
C GLN A 86 -10.02 -11.09 7.00
N THR A 87 -8.99 -11.90 7.35
CA THR A 87 -9.22 -13.27 7.86
C THR A 87 -9.91 -13.24 9.23
N ALA A 88 -9.50 -12.36 10.12
CA ALA A 88 -10.11 -12.20 11.45
C ALA A 88 -11.58 -11.69 11.37
N LEU A 89 -11.93 -10.97 10.32
CA LEU A 89 -13.28 -10.42 10.09
C LEU A 89 -14.18 -11.32 9.23
N ALA A 90 -13.61 -12.34 8.57
CA ALA A 90 -14.26 -13.06 7.47
C ALA A 90 -15.59 -13.75 7.81
N GLU A 91 -15.83 -14.12 9.07
CA GLU A 91 -17.09 -14.76 9.47
C GLU A 91 -18.22 -13.74 9.71
N ARG A 92 -17.88 -12.48 9.94
CA ARG A 92 -18.82 -11.44 10.43
C ARG A 92 -19.07 -10.34 9.45
N VAL A 93 -18.04 -9.92 8.70
CA VAL A 93 -18.05 -8.67 7.94
C VAL A 93 -17.56 -8.92 6.51
N HIS A 94 -18.27 -8.33 5.54
CA HIS A 94 -17.80 -8.25 4.16
C HIS A 94 -16.63 -7.26 4.06
N THR A 95 -15.50 -7.71 3.54
CA THR A 95 -14.27 -6.91 3.48
C THR A 95 -13.67 -6.93 2.09
N VAL A 96 -13.12 -5.80 1.66
CA VAL A 96 -12.46 -5.60 0.38
C VAL A 96 -11.12 -4.91 0.60
N ALA A 97 -10.05 -5.51 0.14
CA ALA A 97 -8.74 -4.88 -0.02
C ALA A 97 -8.34 -4.91 -1.49
N TYR A 98 -7.57 -3.95 -1.97
CA TYR A 98 -7.22 -3.89 -3.37
C TYR A 98 -5.77 -3.41 -3.58
N ASP A 99 -5.26 -3.66 -4.77
CA ASP A 99 -3.97 -3.15 -5.20
C ASP A 99 -4.21 -1.90 -6.06
N ARG A 100 -3.61 -0.77 -5.66
CA ARG A 100 -3.64 0.44 -6.48
C ARG A 100 -3.04 0.21 -7.87
N CYS A 101 -3.52 0.96 -8.83
CA CYS A 101 -2.95 0.99 -10.16
C CYS A 101 -1.40 1.16 -10.11
N GLY A 102 -0.67 0.34 -10.83
CA GLY A 102 0.80 0.29 -10.82
C GLY A 102 1.43 -0.59 -9.75
N LEU A 103 0.67 -1.05 -8.75
CA LEU A 103 1.15 -1.92 -7.66
C LEU A 103 0.54 -3.32 -7.74
N GLY A 104 1.08 -4.27 -6.97
CA GLY A 104 0.60 -5.64 -6.85
C GLY A 104 0.32 -6.31 -8.19
N TRP A 105 -0.87 -6.82 -8.38
CA TRP A 105 -1.34 -7.45 -9.61
C TRP A 105 -2.21 -6.53 -10.49
N SER A 106 -2.46 -5.29 -10.06
CA SER A 106 -3.22 -4.30 -10.82
C SER A 106 -2.50 -3.85 -12.09
N SER A 107 -3.21 -3.31 -13.06
CA SER A 107 -2.65 -2.76 -14.31
C SER A 107 -1.59 -1.69 -14.05
N ALA A 108 -0.75 -1.42 -15.03
CA ALA A 108 0.14 -0.27 -15.00
C ALA A 108 -0.66 1.03 -14.96
N CYS A 109 -0.13 2.03 -14.27
CA CYS A 109 -0.78 3.32 -14.13
C CYS A 109 -0.26 4.32 -15.16
N THR A 110 -1.16 5.13 -15.71
CA THR A 110 -0.87 6.28 -16.58
C THR A 110 -1.32 7.60 -15.97
N SER A 111 -2.17 7.56 -14.93
CA SER A 111 -2.68 8.74 -14.23
C SER A 111 -1.75 9.17 -13.09
N GLU A 112 -1.84 10.44 -12.71
CA GLU A 112 -1.21 10.99 -11.53
C GLU A 112 -1.66 10.24 -10.26
N ARG A 113 -0.79 10.12 -9.26
CA ARG A 113 -1.06 9.30 -8.06
C ARG A 113 -1.42 10.13 -6.84
N THR A 114 -2.20 11.21 -7.03
CA THR A 114 -2.78 11.98 -5.93
C THR A 114 -3.94 11.23 -5.27
N PRO A 115 -4.31 11.56 -4.02
CA PRO A 115 -5.44 10.96 -3.32
C PRO A 115 -6.74 11.01 -4.12
N ARG A 116 -7.01 12.13 -4.81
CA ARG A 116 -8.20 12.30 -5.67
C ARG A 116 -8.27 11.26 -6.80
N HIS A 117 -7.18 11.05 -7.51
CA HIS A 117 -7.15 10.07 -8.60
C HIS A 117 -7.32 8.65 -8.07
N VAL A 118 -6.66 8.33 -6.95
CA VAL A 118 -6.76 7.00 -6.34
C VAL A 118 -8.16 6.74 -5.78
N ALA A 119 -8.78 7.74 -5.13
CA ALA A 119 -10.15 7.63 -4.61
C ALA A 119 -11.17 7.39 -5.72
N ARG A 120 -11.02 8.07 -6.87
CA ARG A 120 -11.89 7.83 -8.05
C ARG A 120 -11.72 6.41 -8.61
N GLU A 121 -10.49 5.94 -8.77
CA GLU A 121 -10.23 4.55 -9.20
C GLU A 121 -10.84 3.53 -8.23
N LEU A 122 -10.78 3.79 -6.92
CA LEU A 122 -11.41 2.95 -5.92
C LEU A 122 -12.94 2.94 -6.08
N ARG A 123 -13.56 4.10 -6.27
CA ARG A 123 -15.01 4.20 -6.48
C ARG A 123 -15.44 3.46 -7.75
N GLU A 124 -14.68 3.59 -8.85
CA GLU A 124 -14.89 2.83 -10.08
C GLU A 124 -14.79 1.31 -9.82
N LEU A 125 -13.79 0.88 -9.04
CA LEU A 125 -13.61 -0.51 -8.65
C LEU A 125 -14.82 -1.06 -7.88
N LEU A 126 -15.27 -0.34 -6.84
CA LEU A 126 -16.39 -0.77 -6.00
C LEU A 126 -17.67 -0.92 -6.81
N ARG A 127 -17.98 0.06 -7.67
CA ARG A 127 -19.13 0.00 -8.58
C ARG A 127 -19.03 -1.16 -9.57
N ALA A 128 -17.86 -1.33 -10.21
CA ALA A 128 -17.65 -2.42 -11.17
C ALA A 128 -17.66 -3.81 -10.52
N ALA A 129 -17.35 -3.89 -9.23
CA ALA A 129 -17.40 -5.14 -8.45
C ALA A 129 -18.78 -5.43 -7.86
N GLY A 130 -19.76 -4.51 -8.01
CA GLY A 130 -21.10 -4.61 -7.41
C GLY A 130 -21.05 -4.58 -5.88
N ILE A 131 -20.22 -3.69 -5.32
CA ILE A 131 -20.10 -3.48 -3.87
C ILE A 131 -20.80 -2.18 -3.53
N GLU A 132 -22.03 -2.32 -3.07
CA GLU A 132 -22.93 -1.20 -2.83
C GLU A 132 -22.58 -0.47 -1.52
N PRO A 133 -22.81 0.85 -1.45
CA PRO A 133 -22.71 1.62 -0.21
C PRO A 133 -23.86 1.25 0.76
N PRO A 134 -23.78 1.68 2.04
CA PRO A 134 -22.70 2.49 2.60
C PRO A 134 -21.45 1.66 2.95
N TRP A 135 -20.29 2.31 2.97
CA TRP A 135 -19.02 1.65 3.27
C TRP A 135 -18.39 2.13 4.57
N VAL A 136 -17.69 1.24 5.26
CA VAL A 136 -16.69 1.58 6.29
C VAL A 136 -15.33 1.64 5.62
N LEU A 137 -14.72 2.82 5.54
CA LEU A 137 -13.40 3.00 4.92
C LEU A 137 -12.29 2.89 5.96
N VAL A 138 -11.24 2.16 5.64
CA VAL A 138 -10.05 1.96 6.50
C VAL A 138 -8.80 2.30 5.71
N GLY A 139 -8.07 3.33 6.12
CA GLY A 139 -6.86 3.78 5.43
C GLY A 139 -5.64 3.83 6.33
N HIS A 140 -4.52 3.24 5.89
CA HIS A 140 -3.24 3.30 6.57
C HIS A 140 -2.27 4.27 5.89
N SER A 141 -1.63 5.15 6.66
CA SER A 141 -0.58 6.05 6.18
C SER A 141 -1.06 6.89 4.98
N PHE A 142 -0.43 6.80 3.79
CA PHE A 142 -0.90 7.42 2.55
C PHE A 142 -2.34 7.00 2.21
N GLY A 143 -2.71 5.74 2.46
CA GLY A 143 -4.08 5.27 2.29
C GLY A 143 -5.08 6.04 3.14
N GLY A 144 -4.65 6.57 4.28
CA GLY A 144 -5.46 7.46 5.10
C GLY A 144 -5.84 8.75 4.36
N LEU A 145 -4.93 9.36 3.58
CA LEU A 145 -5.24 10.52 2.76
C LEU A 145 -6.21 10.19 1.61
N VAL A 146 -6.03 9.02 0.99
CA VAL A 146 -6.95 8.55 -0.05
C VAL A 146 -8.36 8.39 0.50
N MET A 147 -8.50 7.75 1.67
CA MET A 147 -9.80 7.54 2.30
C MET A 147 -10.44 8.85 2.82
N GLN A 148 -9.63 9.79 3.31
CA GLN A 148 -10.12 11.14 3.63
C GLN A 148 -10.62 11.85 2.38
N ARG A 149 -9.88 11.77 1.27
CA ARG A 149 -10.32 12.37 0.01
C ARG A 149 -11.61 11.73 -0.53
N PHE A 150 -11.73 10.42 -0.40
CA PHE A 150 -12.97 9.71 -0.72
C PHE A 150 -14.13 10.20 0.14
N ALA A 151 -13.91 10.39 1.45
CA ALA A 151 -14.90 10.90 2.38
C ALA A 151 -15.40 12.30 2.00
N LEU A 152 -14.50 13.18 1.57
CA LEU A 152 -14.84 14.54 1.14
C LEU A 152 -15.67 14.58 -0.16
N GLU A 153 -15.48 13.60 -1.04
CA GLU A 153 -16.18 13.56 -2.34
C GLU A 153 -17.49 12.75 -2.31
N CYS A 154 -17.64 11.83 -1.34
CA CYS A 154 -18.73 10.85 -1.30
C CYS A 154 -19.20 10.54 0.13
N ALA A 155 -19.37 11.57 0.97
CA ALA A 155 -19.75 11.40 2.38
C ALA A 155 -21.05 10.61 2.55
N GLU A 156 -21.99 10.79 1.65
CA GLU A 156 -23.31 10.10 1.65
C GLU A 156 -23.20 8.59 1.37
N GLU A 157 -22.11 8.13 0.76
CA GLU A 157 -21.86 6.72 0.50
C GLU A 157 -21.12 6.01 1.66
N MET A 158 -20.87 6.74 2.78
CA MET A 158 -20.04 6.24 3.87
C MET A 158 -20.83 5.98 5.16
N ALA A 159 -20.48 4.89 5.84
CA ALA A 159 -20.95 4.59 7.18
C ALA A 159 -19.96 5.04 8.27
N ALA A 160 -18.66 4.94 8.02
CA ALA A 160 -17.61 5.39 8.93
C ALA A 160 -16.24 5.47 8.22
N LEU A 161 -15.31 6.19 8.83
CA LEU A 161 -13.92 6.30 8.40
C LEU A 161 -12.96 5.93 9.55
N ILE A 162 -12.02 5.03 9.29
CA ILE A 162 -10.97 4.63 10.23
C ILE A 162 -9.61 4.95 9.60
N LEU A 163 -8.86 5.80 10.26
CA LEU A 163 -7.54 6.25 9.83
C LEU A 163 -6.47 5.67 10.74
N ILE A 164 -5.56 4.91 10.18
CA ILE A 164 -4.50 4.21 10.91
C ILE A 164 -3.18 4.91 10.60
N ASP A 165 -2.67 5.66 11.57
CA ASP A 165 -1.47 6.50 11.47
C ASP A 165 -1.39 7.24 10.12
N PRO A 166 -2.40 8.09 9.82
CA PRO A 166 -2.52 8.72 8.51
C PRO A 166 -1.35 9.67 8.27
N MET A 167 -0.87 9.71 7.03
CA MET A 167 0.09 10.71 6.58
C MET A 167 -0.47 12.11 6.79
N ARG A 168 0.34 13.04 7.33
CA ARG A 168 -0.06 14.41 7.58
C ARG A 168 0.52 15.34 6.51
N PRO A 169 -0.29 16.10 5.77
CA PRO A 169 0.17 16.97 4.68
C PRO A 169 1.27 17.95 5.13
N VAL A 170 1.15 18.54 6.32
CA VAL A 170 2.10 19.52 6.88
C VAL A 170 3.52 18.96 7.11
N GLU A 171 3.70 17.67 7.14
CA GLU A 171 5.00 17.01 7.29
C GLU A 171 5.77 16.84 5.98
N TRP A 172 5.16 17.18 4.85
CA TRP A 172 5.66 16.94 3.49
C TRP A 172 5.86 18.25 2.72
N PRO A 173 6.64 18.23 1.61
CA PRO A 173 6.73 19.40 0.74
C PRO A 173 5.34 19.81 0.22
N PRO A 174 5.08 21.10 0.04
CA PRO A 174 5.97 22.24 0.25
C PRO A 174 6.01 22.75 1.70
N PHE A 175 5.17 22.20 2.60
CA PHE A 175 4.97 22.70 3.97
C PHE A 175 6.15 22.42 4.90
N ASN A 176 6.94 21.38 4.60
CA ASN A 176 8.13 21.01 5.37
C ASN A 176 9.37 20.97 4.47
N ALA A 177 10.17 22.03 4.50
CA ALA A 177 11.39 22.16 3.71
C ALA A 177 12.41 21.02 3.99
N GLY A 178 12.46 20.51 5.24
CA GLY A 178 13.32 19.39 5.60
C GLY A 178 12.87 18.05 4.96
N ALA A 179 11.60 17.94 4.56
CA ALA A 179 11.08 16.75 3.89
C ALA A 179 11.47 16.69 2.41
N ASP A 180 11.69 17.81 1.75
CA ASP A 180 12.01 17.91 0.33
C ASP A 180 13.27 17.09 -0.02
N GLY A 181 14.34 17.23 0.77
CA GLY A 181 15.55 16.42 0.60
C GLY A 181 15.31 14.92 0.79
N ARG A 182 14.43 14.53 1.72
CA ARG A 182 14.04 13.12 1.94
C ARG A 182 13.27 12.56 0.75
N VAL A 183 12.30 13.30 0.22
CA VAL A 183 11.49 12.91 -0.94
C VAL A 183 12.37 12.75 -2.18
N ARG A 184 13.22 13.75 -2.51
CA ARG A 184 14.18 13.66 -3.64
C ARG A 184 15.14 12.47 -3.49
N ARG A 185 15.61 12.19 -2.28
CA ARG A 185 16.44 11.00 -2.02
C ARG A 185 15.65 9.71 -2.25
N ALA A 186 14.43 9.61 -1.76
CA ALA A 186 13.56 8.45 -1.97
C ALA A 186 13.27 8.22 -3.45
N GLN A 187 12.96 9.27 -4.22
CA GLN A 187 12.78 9.21 -5.67
C GLN A 187 14.03 8.69 -6.38
N ARG A 188 15.23 9.23 -6.04
CA ARG A 188 16.50 8.79 -6.61
C ARG A 188 16.76 7.31 -6.33
N LEU A 189 16.59 6.88 -5.07
CA LEU A 189 16.78 5.48 -4.67
C LEU A 189 15.80 4.56 -5.38
N THR A 190 14.55 4.99 -5.54
CA THR A 190 13.52 4.23 -6.26
C THR A 190 13.86 4.08 -7.74
N ARG A 191 14.39 5.13 -8.40
CA ARG A 191 14.88 5.04 -9.79
C ARG A 191 16.04 4.05 -9.93
N VAL A 192 17.03 4.13 -9.03
CA VAL A 192 18.16 3.18 -9.01
C VAL A 192 17.69 1.76 -8.74
N GLY A 193 16.81 1.58 -7.76
CA GLY A 193 16.19 0.28 -7.47
C GLY A 193 15.45 -0.30 -8.68
N GLY A 194 14.76 0.54 -9.44
CA GLY A 194 14.09 0.15 -10.69
C GLY A 194 15.05 -0.34 -11.79
N VAL A 195 16.25 0.23 -11.88
CA VAL A 195 17.31 -0.28 -12.79
C VAL A 195 17.79 -1.65 -12.31
N PHE A 196 18.11 -1.80 -11.03
CA PHE A 196 18.54 -3.08 -10.46
C PHE A 196 17.46 -4.17 -10.56
N ALA A 197 16.20 -3.78 -10.46
CA ALA A 197 15.08 -4.71 -10.64
C ALA A 197 15.01 -5.26 -12.07
N ARG A 198 15.25 -4.44 -13.09
CA ARG A 198 15.24 -4.88 -14.49
C ARG A 198 16.29 -5.94 -14.78
N VAL A 199 17.45 -5.86 -14.12
CA VAL A 199 18.53 -6.84 -14.27
C VAL A 199 18.52 -7.93 -13.19
N GLY A 200 17.40 -8.09 -12.47
CA GLY A 200 17.16 -9.19 -11.53
C GLY A 200 17.92 -9.13 -10.20
N ILE A 201 18.69 -8.06 -9.94
CA ILE A 201 19.48 -7.92 -8.71
C ILE A 201 18.56 -7.86 -7.49
N THR A 202 17.47 -7.09 -7.53
CA THR A 202 16.52 -6.99 -6.43
C THR A 202 15.81 -8.31 -6.15
N ARG A 203 15.47 -9.07 -7.20
CA ARG A 203 14.90 -10.42 -7.07
C ARG A 203 15.87 -11.39 -6.43
N LEU A 204 17.13 -11.35 -6.85
CA LEU A 204 18.17 -12.19 -6.27
C LEU A 204 18.39 -11.86 -4.78
N ALA A 205 18.42 -10.56 -4.44
CA ALA A 205 18.52 -10.08 -3.05
C ALA A 205 17.31 -10.51 -2.21
N ALA A 206 16.10 -10.32 -2.70
CA ALA A 206 14.89 -10.73 -1.99
C ALA A 206 14.85 -12.25 -1.77
N ARG A 207 15.13 -13.05 -2.79
CA ARG A 207 15.17 -14.51 -2.64
C ARG A 207 16.26 -14.97 -1.67
N SER A 208 17.47 -14.40 -1.72
CA SER A 208 18.54 -14.76 -0.79
C SER A 208 18.20 -14.41 0.67
N HIS A 209 17.52 -13.29 0.88
CA HIS A 209 17.07 -12.86 2.20
C HIS A 209 16.02 -13.80 2.78
N PHE A 210 15.01 -14.18 1.99
CA PHE A 210 13.93 -15.08 2.43
C PHE A 210 14.33 -16.56 2.46
N CYS A 211 15.32 -17.00 1.67
CA CYS A 211 15.85 -18.38 1.68
C CYS A 211 16.93 -18.62 2.75
N ARG A 212 17.10 -17.72 3.74
CA ARG A 212 18.06 -17.83 4.85
C ARG A 212 19.53 -18.00 4.41
N SER A 213 19.91 -17.60 3.21
CA SER A 213 21.32 -17.52 2.82
C SER A 213 21.94 -16.22 3.37
N ALA A 214 22.09 -16.15 4.69
CA ALA A 214 22.55 -14.97 5.43
C ALA A 214 23.90 -14.41 4.93
N ARG A 215 24.73 -15.25 4.29
CA ARG A 215 26.05 -14.84 3.78
C ARG A 215 25.96 -13.99 2.51
N PHE A 216 25.06 -14.35 1.60
CA PHE A 216 24.94 -13.62 0.32
C PHE A 216 24.12 -12.34 0.48
N SER A 217 23.02 -12.36 1.23
CA SER A 217 22.27 -11.14 1.57
C SER A 217 23.13 -10.15 2.35
N GLY A 218 23.91 -10.62 3.33
CA GLY A 218 24.86 -9.79 4.08
C GLY A 218 25.94 -9.16 3.20
N PHE A 219 26.41 -9.85 2.16
CA PHE A 219 27.36 -9.29 1.19
C PHE A 219 26.73 -8.15 0.36
N LEU A 220 25.52 -8.37 -0.19
CA LEU A 220 24.80 -7.36 -0.97
C LEU A 220 24.41 -6.13 -0.14
N ILE A 221 24.00 -6.34 1.11
CA ILE A 221 23.71 -5.28 2.08
C ILE A 221 24.96 -4.44 2.34
N ARG A 222 26.11 -5.08 2.60
CA ARG A 222 27.39 -4.38 2.80
C ARG A 222 27.85 -3.63 1.57
N LEU A 223 27.67 -4.19 0.38
CA LEU A 223 28.01 -3.52 -0.89
C LEU A 223 27.16 -2.24 -1.10
N ALA A 224 25.91 -2.27 -0.66
CA ALA A 224 25.01 -1.11 -0.67
C ALA A 224 25.24 -0.14 0.51
N GLY A 225 26.15 -0.46 1.44
CA GLY A 225 26.52 0.36 2.59
C GLY A 225 25.36 0.66 3.53
N ARG A 226 25.44 1.77 4.29
CA ARG A 226 24.42 2.20 5.27
C ARG A 226 22.98 2.24 4.71
N GLN A 227 22.84 2.41 3.40
CA GLN A 227 21.54 2.42 2.75
C GLN A 227 20.96 0.99 2.57
N GLY A 228 21.83 0.03 2.27
CA GLY A 228 21.47 -1.39 2.22
C GLY A 228 21.05 -1.91 3.59
N GLU A 229 21.80 -1.53 4.63
CA GLU A 229 21.45 -1.88 6.02
C GLU A 229 20.10 -1.30 6.45
N PHE A 230 19.86 -0.02 6.16
CA PHE A 230 18.58 0.62 6.45
C PHE A 230 17.41 -0.05 5.72
N LEU A 231 17.59 -0.36 4.42
CA LEU A 231 16.55 -1.04 3.63
C LEU A 231 16.31 -2.46 4.13
N ALA A 232 17.36 -3.22 4.43
CA ALA A 232 17.26 -4.57 4.97
C ALA A 232 16.57 -4.59 6.32
N GLN A 233 16.93 -3.69 7.23
CA GLN A 233 16.29 -3.55 8.54
C GLN A 233 14.81 -3.22 8.40
N ARG A 234 14.45 -2.34 7.47
CA ARG A 234 13.05 -1.98 7.21
C ARG A 234 12.27 -3.16 6.60
N LEU A 235 12.87 -3.90 5.68
CA LEU A 235 12.28 -5.12 5.14
C LEU A 235 12.05 -6.17 6.22
N ASP A 236 13.00 -6.39 7.12
CA ASP A 236 12.86 -7.33 8.23
C ASP A 236 11.77 -6.93 9.20
N THR A 237 11.69 -5.64 9.55
CA THR A 237 10.66 -5.15 10.48
C THR A 237 9.26 -5.16 9.88
N GLU A 238 9.09 -4.86 8.60
CA GLU A 238 7.79 -4.80 7.93
C GLU A 238 7.34 -6.19 7.45
N ILE A 239 8.19 -6.88 6.66
CA ILE A 239 7.84 -8.22 6.14
C ILE A 239 7.85 -9.28 7.25
N GLY A 240 8.75 -9.15 8.21
CA GLY A 240 8.83 -10.06 9.37
C GLY A 240 7.53 -10.14 10.17
N LYS A 241 6.74 -9.06 10.21
CA LYS A 241 5.44 -8.99 10.88
C LYS A 241 4.29 -9.58 10.06
N MET A 242 4.47 -9.72 8.73
CA MET A 242 3.45 -10.30 7.87
C MET A 242 3.28 -11.80 8.09
N PRO A 243 2.09 -12.36 7.89
CA PRO A 243 1.87 -13.79 7.89
C PRO A 243 2.84 -14.52 6.95
N ALA A 244 3.34 -15.68 7.36
CA ALA A 244 4.38 -16.40 6.61
C ALA A 244 3.98 -16.75 5.17
N GLU A 245 2.70 -17.05 4.96
CA GLU A 245 2.13 -17.41 3.66
C GLU A 245 2.14 -16.27 2.64
N VAL A 246 2.08 -15.01 3.07
CA VAL A 246 2.08 -13.84 2.14
C VAL A 246 3.46 -13.31 1.85
N ARG A 247 4.46 -13.59 2.70
CA ARG A 247 5.83 -13.06 2.55
C ARG A 247 6.45 -13.30 1.18
N PRO A 248 6.35 -14.52 0.59
CA PRO A 248 6.89 -14.75 -0.76
C PRO A 248 6.25 -13.86 -1.82
N SER A 249 4.93 -13.61 -1.74
CA SER A 249 4.21 -12.76 -2.68
C SER A 249 4.60 -11.28 -2.54
N ILE A 250 4.75 -10.81 -1.31
CA ILE A 250 5.22 -9.44 -1.02
C ILE A 250 6.66 -9.25 -1.51
N ALA A 251 7.53 -10.22 -1.24
CA ALA A 251 8.92 -10.17 -1.69
C ALA A 251 9.05 -10.14 -3.21
N ALA A 252 8.26 -10.93 -3.91
CA ALA A 252 8.22 -10.94 -5.37
C ALA A 252 7.69 -9.61 -5.92
N HIS A 253 6.65 -9.05 -5.29
CA HIS A 253 6.13 -7.74 -5.66
C HIS A 253 7.21 -6.65 -5.51
N TRP A 254 7.85 -6.54 -4.34
CA TRP A 254 8.86 -5.53 -4.06
C TRP A 254 10.15 -5.69 -4.86
N SER A 255 10.43 -6.89 -5.39
CA SER A 255 11.57 -7.13 -6.26
C SER A 255 11.32 -6.79 -7.74
N ALA A 256 10.06 -6.65 -8.15
CA ALA A 256 9.68 -6.49 -9.55
C ALA A 256 9.89 -5.04 -10.06
N PRO A 257 10.29 -4.84 -11.32
CA PRO A 257 10.48 -3.50 -11.91
C PRO A 257 9.22 -2.62 -11.86
N ARG A 258 8.03 -3.24 -11.92
CA ARG A 258 6.74 -2.55 -11.84
C ARG A 258 6.51 -1.85 -10.51
N PHE A 259 6.96 -2.47 -9.41
CA PHE A 259 6.88 -1.89 -8.07
C PHE A 259 7.58 -0.54 -8.01
N TYR A 260 8.82 -0.46 -8.50
CA TYR A 260 9.61 0.78 -8.49
C TYR A 260 8.98 1.87 -9.35
N ARG A 261 8.35 1.52 -10.47
CA ARG A 261 7.61 2.49 -11.29
C ARG A 261 6.38 3.03 -10.57
N GLY A 262 5.58 2.14 -9.97
CA GLY A 262 4.40 2.53 -9.20
C GLY A 262 4.75 3.36 -7.97
N LEU A 263 5.77 2.95 -7.21
CA LEU A 263 6.26 3.69 -6.05
C LEU A 263 6.79 5.08 -6.44
N LEU A 264 7.55 5.17 -7.54
CA LEU A 264 8.08 6.44 -8.03
C LEU A 264 6.96 7.40 -8.40
N ALA A 265 5.92 6.94 -9.09
CA ALA A 265 4.77 7.76 -9.45
C ALA A 265 4.07 8.36 -8.22
N HIS A 266 3.93 7.59 -7.13
CA HIS A 266 3.41 8.12 -5.86
C HIS A 266 4.37 9.12 -5.20
N LEU A 267 5.69 8.86 -5.22
CA LEU A 267 6.68 9.78 -4.66
C LEU A 267 6.80 11.08 -5.47
N GLU A 268 6.54 11.04 -6.76
CA GLU A 268 6.51 12.23 -7.63
C GLU A 268 5.25 13.08 -7.38
N ALA A 269 4.15 12.45 -6.94
CA ALA A 269 2.91 13.12 -6.60
C ALA A 269 2.84 13.62 -5.13
N VAL A 270 3.90 13.47 -4.32
CA VAL A 270 3.86 13.82 -2.88
C VAL A 270 3.54 15.29 -2.64
N GLU A 271 4.14 16.20 -3.40
CA GLU A 271 3.90 17.64 -3.27
C GLU A 271 2.44 17.99 -3.63
N ALA A 272 1.95 17.50 -4.78
CA ALA A 272 0.56 17.68 -5.18
C ALA A 272 -0.41 17.04 -4.16
N THR A 273 -0.06 15.88 -3.61
CA THR A 273 -0.81 15.23 -2.52
C THR A 273 -0.90 16.12 -1.28
N ALA A 274 0.22 16.69 -0.85
CA ALA A 274 0.26 17.53 0.34
C ALA A 274 -0.56 18.83 0.14
N LEU A 275 -0.46 19.47 -1.03
CA LEU A 275 -1.27 20.64 -1.38
C LEU A 275 -2.76 20.30 -1.42
N GLU A 276 -3.15 19.25 -2.15
CA GLU A 276 -4.54 18.80 -2.27
C GLU A 276 -5.21 18.55 -0.91
N MET A 277 -4.48 17.92 0.01
CA MET A 277 -5.03 17.52 1.30
C MET A 277 -4.86 18.59 2.40
N HIS A 278 -3.97 19.56 2.22
CA HIS A 278 -3.86 20.69 3.14
C HIS A 278 -5.01 21.69 2.97
N GLU A 279 -5.49 21.86 1.76
CA GLU A 279 -6.63 22.72 1.41
C GLU A 279 -7.99 22.00 1.58
N ALA A 280 -7.97 20.74 2.01
CA ALA A 280 -9.19 19.97 2.18
C ALA A 280 -10.05 20.50 3.32
N GLU A 281 -11.35 20.60 3.08
CA GLU A 281 -12.35 20.96 4.08
C GLU A 281 -12.46 19.87 5.17
N ALA A 282 -13.18 20.18 6.25
CA ALA A 282 -13.48 19.19 7.27
C ALA A 282 -14.42 18.11 6.73
N ILE A 283 -14.19 16.86 7.16
CA ILE A 283 -15.12 15.76 6.90
C ILE A 283 -16.44 16.05 7.63
N GLY A 284 -17.55 15.95 6.94
CA GLY A 284 -18.89 16.25 7.48
C GLY A 284 -19.29 15.35 8.65
N ASP A 285 -20.59 15.08 8.82
CA ASP A 285 -21.12 14.28 9.94
C ASP A 285 -20.95 12.75 9.76
N VAL A 286 -19.76 12.33 9.36
CA VAL A 286 -19.36 10.92 9.27
C VAL A 286 -18.59 10.52 10.54
N PRO A 287 -18.87 9.37 11.16
CA PRO A 287 -18.04 8.86 12.27
C PRO A 287 -16.60 8.62 11.82
N VAL A 288 -15.65 9.32 12.43
CA VAL A 288 -14.22 9.16 12.12
C VAL A 288 -13.47 8.67 13.35
N THR A 289 -12.67 7.62 13.20
CA THR A 289 -11.73 7.15 14.25
C THR A 289 -10.30 7.24 13.71
N VAL A 290 -9.45 7.98 14.43
CA VAL A 290 -8.02 8.12 14.12
C VAL A 290 -7.22 7.31 15.12
N LEU A 291 -6.47 6.33 14.66
CA LEU A 291 -5.53 5.53 15.45
C LEU A 291 -4.12 6.06 15.21
N THR A 292 -3.39 6.44 16.25
CA THR A 292 -1.96 6.79 16.17
C THR A 292 -1.14 5.97 17.16
N PRO A 293 0.14 5.67 16.86
CA PRO A 293 1.02 5.04 17.85
C PRO A 293 1.33 6.01 18.99
N ALA A 294 1.60 5.50 20.18
CA ALA A 294 1.95 6.30 21.36
C ALA A 294 3.18 7.20 21.16
N SER A 295 4.08 6.81 20.22
CA SER A 295 5.27 7.58 19.86
C SER A 295 5.01 8.75 18.91
N ALA A 296 3.83 8.81 18.27
CA ALA A 296 3.44 9.91 17.40
C ALA A 296 2.75 11.01 18.19
N ALA A 297 2.95 12.26 17.74
CA ALA A 297 2.13 13.34 18.25
C ALA A 297 0.65 13.10 17.88
N PRO A 298 -0.30 13.36 18.79
CA PRO A 298 -1.72 13.28 18.46
C PRO A 298 -2.05 14.24 17.30
N PRO A 299 -3.18 14.04 16.60
CA PRO A 299 -3.64 14.98 15.59
C PRO A 299 -3.73 16.39 16.18
N ALA A 300 -3.07 17.35 15.54
CA ALA A 300 -3.00 18.74 16.04
C ALA A 300 -4.39 19.43 16.07
N ASN A 301 -5.28 19.01 15.16
CA ASN A 301 -6.65 19.49 15.09
C ASN A 301 -7.58 18.32 14.76
N MET A 302 -8.49 17.99 15.69
CA MET A 302 -9.52 16.98 15.49
C MET A 302 -10.72 17.51 14.71
N ASP A 303 -10.93 18.83 14.61
CA ASP A 303 -12.07 19.44 13.91
C ASP A 303 -12.07 19.11 12.41
N GLN A 304 -10.87 18.90 11.83
CA GLN A 304 -10.74 18.46 10.43
C GLN A 304 -11.41 17.11 10.16
N TYR A 305 -11.62 16.30 11.19
CA TYR A 305 -12.30 14.99 11.11
C TYR A 305 -13.79 15.07 11.42
N GLY A 306 -14.34 16.29 11.56
CA GLY A 306 -15.76 16.55 11.82
C GLY A 306 -16.19 16.32 13.26
N PRO A 307 -17.47 16.59 13.57
CA PRO A 307 -18.00 16.59 14.96
C PRO A 307 -18.03 15.18 15.58
N ARG A 308 -17.95 14.14 14.78
CA ARG A 308 -17.94 12.73 15.25
C ARG A 308 -16.54 12.13 15.24
N GLY A 309 -15.49 12.97 15.14
CA GLY A 309 -14.09 12.57 15.17
C GLY A 309 -13.67 12.05 16.55
N ARG A 310 -12.99 10.90 16.59
CA ARG A 310 -12.42 10.29 17.80
C ARG A 310 -10.96 9.93 17.58
N HIS A 311 -10.13 10.15 18.60
CA HIS A 311 -8.72 9.76 18.59
C HIS A 311 -8.49 8.61 19.56
N MET A 312 -7.72 7.60 19.14
CA MET A 312 -7.31 6.46 19.94
C MET A 312 -5.80 6.25 19.80
N ILE A 313 -5.14 5.83 20.85
CA ILE A 313 -3.71 5.56 20.89
C ILE A 313 -3.47 4.06 20.86
N ALA A 314 -2.60 3.62 19.95
CA ALA A 314 -2.08 2.26 19.90
C ALA A 314 -0.79 2.21 20.73
N GLU A 315 -0.88 1.65 21.93
CA GLU A 315 0.15 1.77 22.97
C GLU A 315 1.42 0.95 22.68
N ARG A 316 1.29 -0.14 21.93
CA ARG A 316 2.37 -1.11 21.68
C ARG A 316 2.87 -1.08 20.23
N SER A 317 2.34 -0.15 19.43
CA SER A 317 2.60 -0.08 18.00
C SER A 317 3.57 1.05 17.66
N LEU A 318 4.22 0.87 16.51
CA LEU A 318 4.81 1.92 15.71
C LEU A 318 3.89 2.21 14.51
N HIS A 319 4.45 2.65 13.39
CA HIS A 319 3.71 3.01 12.16
C HIS A 319 2.73 1.93 11.64
N TRP A 320 3.01 0.64 11.91
CA TRP A 320 2.25 -0.49 11.37
C TRP A 320 1.23 -1.04 12.37
N ILE A 321 0.33 -0.19 12.88
CA ILE A 321 -0.65 -0.54 13.93
C ILE A 321 -1.44 -1.81 13.58
N HIS A 322 -1.87 -1.97 12.32
CA HIS A 322 -2.62 -3.15 11.87
C HIS A 322 -1.80 -4.45 11.88
N LEU A 323 -0.45 -4.36 11.98
CA LEU A 323 0.43 -5.52 12.13
C LEU A 323 0.87 -5.72 13.58
N ASP A 324 0.99 -4.65 14.34
CA ASP A 324 1.49 -4.68 15.72
C ASP A 324 0.36 -4.94 16.72
N GLU A 325 -0.81 -4.37 16.49
CA GLU A 325 -2.02 -4.51 17.32
C GLU A 325 -3.26 -4.83 16.47
N PRO A 326 -3.26 -5.98 15.76
CA PRO A 326 -4.36 -6.35 14.87
C PRO A 326 -5.72 -6.45 15.59
N GLU A 327 -5.73 -6.88 16.87
CA GLU A 327 -6.94 -6.98 17.66
C GLU A 327 -7.59 -5.62 17.89
N LEU A 328 -6.78 -4.55 18.14
CA LEU A 328 -7.27 -3.18 18.28
C LEU A 328 -7.96 -2.72 16.99
N VAL A 329 -7.33 -2.98 15.85
CA VAL A 329 -7.88 -2.60 14.53
C VAL A 329 -9.15 -3.38 14.23
N VAL A 330 -9.17 -4.69 14.46
CA VAL A 330 -10.35 -5.56 14.28
C VAL A 330 -11.51 -5.07 15.15
N GLN A 331 -11.27 -4.80 16.42
CA GLN A 331 -12.32 -4.32 17.34
C GLN A 331 -12.84 -2.95 16.95
N THR A 332 -11.97 -2.03 16.51
CA THR A 332 -12.36 -0.70 16.00
C THR A 332 -13.27 -0.83 14.79
N ILE A 333 -12.95 -1.72 13.85
CA ILE A 333 -13.77 -2.00 12.67
C ILE A 333 -15.13 -2.58 13.06
N LEU A 334 -15.15 -3.58 13.93
CA LEU A 334 -16.40 -4.22 14.39
C LEU A 334 -17.32 -3.21 15.09
N ASN A 335 -16.77 -2.31 15.89
CA ASN A 335 -17.53 -1.26 16.56
C ASN A 335 -18.14 -0.28 15.53
N ALA A 336 -17.37 0.14 14.52
CA ALA A 336 -17.85 1.02 13.46
C ALA A 336 -18.98 0.36 12.64
N VAL A 337 -18.81 -0.91 12.27
CA VAL A 337 -19.85 -1.68 11.55
C VAL A 337 -21.12 -1.83 12.41
N ALA A 338 -20.98 -2.17 13.69
CA ALA A 338 -22.11 -2.32 14.58
C ALA A 338 -22.88 -1.00 14.77
N GLN A 339 -22.15 0.12 14.90
CA GLN A 339 -22.75 1.45 14.99
C GLN A 339 -23.52 1.80 13.70
N ALA A 340 -22.94 1.56 12.54
CA ALA A 340 -23.57 1.81 11.25
C ALA A 340 -24.87 1.01 11.08
N VAL A 341 -24.86 -0.28 11.43
CA VAL A 341 -26.06 -1.13 11.38
C VAL A 341 -27.13 -0.65 12.36
N ALA A 342 -26.74 -0.16 13.53
CA ALA A 342 -27.69 0.38 14.52
C ALA A 342 -28.32 1.70 14.05
N GLU A 343 -27.56 2.56 13.38
CA GLU A 343 -28.05 3.83 12.81
C GLU A 343 -28.99 3.57 11.63
N ASP A 344 -28.67 2.64 10.73
CA ASP A 344 -29.54 2.25 9.60
C ASP A 344 -30.90 1.72 10.09
N ARG A 345 -30.91 0.85 11.11
CA ARG A 345 -32.15 0.33 11.71
C ARG A 345 -33.01 1.43 12.34
N ARG A 346 -32.44 2.49 12.87
CA ARG A 346 -33.19 3.63 13.43
C ARG A 346 -33.74 4.55 12.34
N ALA A 347 -33.04 4.64 11.21
CA ALA A 347 -33.46 5.45 10.08
C ALA A 347 -34.57 4.79 9.25
N GLN A 348 -34.71 3.45 9.31
CA GLN A 348 -35.80 2.72 8.67
C GLN A 348 -37.09 2.96 9.48
N PRO A 349 -38.16 3.56 8.90
CA PRO A 349 -39.43 3.71 9.62
C PRO A 349 -39.95 2.33 10.01
N MET A 350 -40.38 2.18 11.28
CA MET A 350 -41.14 1.02 11.71
C MET A 350 -42.36 0.90 10.76
N VAL A 351 -42.25 -0.01 9.78
CA VAL A 351 -43.45 -0.45 9.04
C VAL A 351 -44.32 -1.11 10.09
N ALA A 352 -45.31 -0.36 10.58
CA ALA A 352 -46.29 -0.89 11.47
C ALA A 352 -46.91 -2.12 10.80
N ALA A 353 -46.78 -3.27 11.47
CA ALA A 353 -47.56 -4.43 11.15
C ALA A 353 -49.04 -3.98 11.27
N VAL A 354 -49.67 -3.73 10.14
CA VAL A 354 -51.11 -3.60 10.06
C VAL A 354 -51.58 -5.03 9.87
N ASP A 355 -52.05 -5.61 10.99
CA ASP A 355 -52.83 -6.83 11.00
C ASP A 355 -54.20 -6.62 10.32
#